data_942edbffd6a5fed8113475002d18969f
#
_entry.id   942edbffd6a5fed8113475002d18969f
#
_cell.length_a   1.000
_cell.length_b   1.000
_cell.length_c   1.000
_cell.angle_alpha   90.00
_cell.angle_beta   90.00
_cell.angle_gamma   90.00
#
_symmetry.space_group_name_H-M   'P 1'
#
loop_
_entity.id
_entity.type
_entity.pdbx_description
1 polymer ?
#
loop_
_entity_poly.entity_id
_entity_poly.type
_entity_poly.pdbx_seq_one_letter_code
_entity_poly.pdbx_strand_id
1 'polypeptide(L)'
;MVDSSLFIEAMRHVAQSVTVVTTLGEDGPTGATVSAFSSLSAEPPSVLVCLRSDSRIGLAVGRNRVFCVNVLPEGASALASRFAGRFDADEPDRFGAIDCRHTAHGPVIGGATAFECTVDKIMTHGSHDICIGNVTAITNA
;
A
#
# COMPACT_ATOMS: atom_id res chain seq x y z
N MET A 1 16.18 -23.11 9.26
CA MET A 1 15.05 -22.42 8.59
C MET A 1 14.84 -23.01 7.21
N VAL A 2 13.62 -22.86 6.70
CA VAL A 2 13.33 -23.32 5.35
C VAL A 2 14.00 -22.43 4.30
N ASP A 3 14.17 -22.98 3.10
CA ASP A 3 14.64 -22.23 1.97
C ASP A 3 13.62 -21.17 1.55
N SER A 4 14.09 -19.96 1.23
CA SER A 4 13.21 -18.85 0.84
C SER A 4 12.35 -19.17 -0.38
N SER A 5 12.86 -19.92 -1.35
CA SER A 5 12.10 -20.31 -2.54
C SER A 5 10.90 -21.20 -2.17
N LEU A 6 11.09 -22.10 -1.24
CA LEU A 6 10.02 -22.97 -0.72
C LEU A 6 8.94 -22.13 0.00
N PHE A 7 9.37 -21.17 0.80
CA PHE A 7 8.47 -20.25 1.49
C PHE A 7 7.62 -19.44 0.50
N ILE A 8 8.26 -18.84 -0.50
CA ILE A 8 7.57 -18.04 -1.52
C ILE A 8 6.54 -18.88 -2.26
N GLU A 9 6.90 -20.12 -2.64
CA GLU A 9 5.97 -21.01 -3.32
C GLU A 9 4.76 -21.34 -2.44
N ALA A 10 4.99 -21.65 -1.17
CA ALA A 10 3.90 -21.93 -0.22
C ALA A 10 2.96 -20.74 -0.04
N MET A 11 3.52 -19.52 0.02
CA MET A 11 2.72 -18.30 0.18
C MET A 11 1.80 -18.01 -1.01
N ARG A 12 2.09 -18.55 -2.19
CA ARG A 12 1.20 -18.40 -3.36
C ARG A 12 -0.16 -19.07 -3.15
N HIS A 13 -0.27 -19.99 -2.20
CA HIS A 13 -1.55 -20.66 -1.88
C HIS A 13 -2.39 -19.86 -0.89
N VAL A 14 -1.87 -18.80 -0.31
CA VAL A 14 -2.59 -17.96 0.65
C VAL A 14 -3.34 -16.87 -0.12
N ALA A 15 -4.66 -16.81 0.07
CA ALA A 15 -5.47 -15.74 -0.50
C ALA A 15 -5.15 -14.42 0.20
N GLN A 16 -4.87 -13.40 -0.59
CA GLN A 16 -4.53 -12.07 -0.07
C GLN A 16 -5.31 -11.01 -0.84
N SER A 17 -5.66 -9.92 -0.15
CA SER A 17 -6.24 -8.76 -0.80
C SER A 17 -5.21 -8.10 -1.71
N VAL A 18 -5.66 -7.53 -2.82
CA VAL A 18 -4.82 -6.70 -3.67
C VAL A 18 -5.06 -5.25 -3.28
N THR A 19 -4.04 -4.60 -2.78
CA THR A 19 -4.13 -3.20 -2.36
C THR A 19 -3.10 -2.35 -3.08
N VAL A 20 -3.41 -1.06 -3.20
CA VAL A 20 -2.43 -0.03 -3.57
C VAL A 20 -2.25 0.86 -2.36
N VAL A 21 -1.04 0.87 -1.82
CA VAL A 21 -0.67 1.79 -0.74
C VAL A 21 -0.16 3.07 -1.38
N THR A 22 -0.73 4.19 -0.96
CA THR A 22 -0.34 5.52 -1.42
C THR A 22 0.10 6.38 -0.27
N THR A 23 0.87 7.41 -0.55
CA THR A 23 1.27 8.42 0.43
C THR A 23 1.49 9.75 -0.29
N LEU A 24 1.49 10.83 0.45
CA LEU A 24 1.71 12.17 -0.08
C LEU A 24 2.60 12.96 0.87
N GLY A 25 3.58 13.64 0.33
CA GLY A 25 4.50 14.49 1.07
C GLY A 25 5.14 15.53 0.16
N GLU A 26 6.25 16.10 0.57
CA GLU A 26 6.94 17.17 -0.18
C GLU A 26 7.34 16.73 -1.60
N ASP A 27 7.67 15.44 -1.77
CA ASP A 27 8.08 14.90 -3.07
C ASP A 27 6.90 14.49 -3.96
N GLY A 28 5.68 14.82 -3.55
CA GLY A 28 4.47 14.46 -4.29
C GLY A 28 3.94 13.08 -3.91
N PRO A 29 3.01 12.54 -4.71
CA PRO A 29 2.40 11.25 -4.44
C PRO A 29 3.31 10.08 -4.81
N THR A 30 3.26 9.03 -4.00
CA THR A 30 3.91 7.75 -4.28
C THR A 30 2.89 6.65 -4.07
N GLY A 31 2.91 5.62 -4.89
CA GLY A 31 2.00 4.50 -4.78
C GLY A 31 2.61 3.19 -5.26
N ALA A 32 2.25 2.09 -4.60
CA ALA A 32 2.72 0.77 -4.96
C ALA A 32 1.68 -0.30 -4.62
N THR A 33 1.66 -1.36 -5.42
CA THR A 33 0.83 -2.53 -5.13
C THR A 33 1.44 -3.33 -3.98
N VAL A 34 0.62 -3.61 -2.98
CA VAL A 34 1.02 -4.30 -1.75
C VAL A 34 -0.02 -5.37 -1.43
N SER A 35 0.43 -6.61 -1.22
CA SER A 35 -0.46 -7.70 -0.82
C SER A 35 -0.50 -7.91 0.69
N ALA A 36 0.54 -7.52 1.40
CA ALA A 36 0.64 -7.71 2.85
C ALA A 36 -0.11 -6.59 3.59
N PHE A 37 -1.40 -6.78 3.75
CA PHE A 37 -2.32 -5.86 4.41
C PHE A 37 -3.23 -6.65 5.34
N SER A 38 -3.43 -6.14 6.56
CA SER A 38 -4.35 -6.75 7.52
C SER A 38 -4.93 -5.70 8.45
N SER A 39 -6.16 -5.94 8.89
CA SER A 39 -6.69 -5.25 10.07
C SER A 39 -5.89 -5.66 11.30
N LEU A 40 -5.73 -4.76 12.24
CA LEU A 40 -4.97 -5.04 13.47
C LEU A 40 -5.86 -4.94 14.70
N SER A 41 -6.53 -3.83 14.90
CA SER A 41 -7.38 -3.59 16.06
C SER A 41 -8.57 -2.73 15.66
N ALA A 42 -9.68 -2.89 16.38
CA ALA A 42 -10.83 -2.00 16.24
C ALA A 42 -10.81 -0.86 17.25
N GLU A 43 -9.98 -0.98 18.30
CA GLU A 43 -9.86 0.03 19.35
C GLU A 43 -8.40 0.25 19.75
N PRO A 44 -7.69 1.19 19.12
CA PRO A 44 -8.18 2.09 18.06
C PRO A 44 -8.28 1.38 16.72
N PRO A 45 -9.12 1.88 15.80
CA PRO A 45 -9.16 1.34 14.43
C PRO A 45 -7.79 1.46 13.79
N SER A 46 -7.21 0.32 13.48
CA SER A 46 -5.84 0.29 12.96
C SER A 46 -5.64 -0.87 12.01
N VAL A 47 -4.70 -0.66 11.09
CA VAL A 47 -4.30 -1.63 10.08
C VAL A 47 -2.79 -1.74 10.06
N LEU A 48 -2.28 -2.79 9.43
CA LEU A 48 -0.86 -2.88 9.12
C LEU A 48 -0.65 -3.20 7.65
N VAL A 49 0.46 -2.72 7.13
CA VAL A 49 0.98 -3.10 5.82
C VAL A 49 2.45 -3.45 5.97
N CYS A 50 2.94 -4.37 5.15
CA CYS A 50 4.36 -4.69 5.10
C CYS A 50 4.93 -4.18 3.77
N LEU A 51 5.92 -3.31 3.86
CA LEU A 51 6.54 -2.66 2.71
C LEU A 51 8.04 -3.02 2.68
N ARG A 52 8.60 -3.21 1.49
CA ARG A 52 10.06 -3.37 1.41
C ARG A 52 10.73 -2.09 1.93
N SER A 53 11.70 -2.28 2.82
CA SER A 53 12.36 -1.15 3.49
C SER A 53 13.09 -0.22 2.52
N ASP A 54 13.62 -0.77 1.42
CA ASP A 54 14.37 -0.02 0.40
C ASP A 54 13.52 0.41 -0.80
N SER A 55 12.22 0.13 -0.79
CA SER A 55 11.33 0.52 -1.88
C SER A 55 10.97 2.02 -1.79
N ARG A 56 10.56 2.58 -2.93
CA ARG A 56 10.11 3.97 -2.97
C ARG A 56 8.96 4.21 -2.02
N ILE A 57 7.97 3.30 -2.00
CA ILE A 57 6.83 3.43 -1.09
C ILE A 57 7.25 3.31 0.38
N GLY A 58 8.13 2.36 0.71
CA GLY A 58 8.60 2.18 2.08
C GLY A 58 9.34 3.41 2.58
N LEU A 59 10.23 3.97 1.77
CA LEU A 59 10.96 5.19 2.12
C LEU A 59 10.03 6.39 2.25
N ALA A 60 9.06 6.52 1.33
CA ALA A 60 8.12 7.65 1.34
C ALA A 60 7.20 7.61 2.57
N VAL A 61 6.66 6.45 2.92
CA VAL A 61 5.82 6.31 4.12
C VAL A 61 6.63 6.62 5.37
N GLY A 62 7.89 6.18 5.41
CA GLY A 62 8.78 6.49 6.53
C GLY A 62 9.02 7.99 6.70
N ARG A 63 9.16 8.74 5.60
CA ARG A 63 9.32 10.21 5.63
C ARG A 63 8.02 10.93 5.96
N ASN A 64 6.94 10.54 5.28
CA ASN A 64 5.67 11.28 5.32
C ASN A 64 4.84 10.99 6.56
N ARG A 65 5.01 9.83 7.17
CA ARG A 65 4.30 9.39 8.37
C ARG A 65 2.79 9.31 8.20
N VAL A 66 2.33 9.21 6.97
CA VAL A 66 0.92 9.01 6.59
C VAL A 66 0.88 8.02 5.43
N PHE A 67 -0.21 7.30 5.29
CA PHE A 67 -0.47 6.47 4.11
C PHE A 67 -1.95 6.19 3.95
N CYS A 68 -2.31 5.77 2.76
CA CYS A 68 -3.67 5.35 2.45
C CYS A 68 -3.61 3.94 1.86
N VAL A 69 -4.47 3.05 2.33
CA VAL A 69 -4.60 1.70 1.76
C VAL A 69 -5.85 1.68 0.88
N ASN A 70 -5.65 1.48 -0.41
CA ASN A 70 -6.73 1.36 -1.38
C ASN A 70 -6.95 -0.11 -1.68
N VAL A 71 -8.06 -0.66 -1.19
CA VAL A 71 -8.45 -2.05 -1.50
C VAL A 71 -9.13 -2.03 -2.86
N LEU A 72 -8.49 -2.65 -3.85
CA LEU A 72 -8.95 -2.61 -5.22
C LEU A 72 -10.18 -3.49 -5.41
N PRO A 73 -11.16 -3.05 -6.24
CA PRO A 73 -12.30 -3.88 -6.56
C PRO A 73 -11.91 -5.04 -7.45
N GLU A 74 -12.78 -6.03 -7.54
CA GLU A 74 -12.65 -7.11 -8.50
C GLU A 74 -12.55 -6.54 -9.92
N GLY A 75 -11.69 -7.12 -10.75
CA GLY A 75 -11.49 -6.67 -12.12
C GLY A 75 -10.49 -5.52 -12.29
N ALA A 76 -9.81 -5.09 -11.21
CA ALA A 76 -8.86 -3.98 -11.26
C ALA A 76 -7.40 -4.44 -11.47
N SER A 77 -7.19 -5.55 -12.21
CA SER A 77 -5.85 -6.11 -12.41
C SER A 77 -4.90 -5.14 -13.14
N ALA A 78 -5.44 -4.30 -14.03
CA ALA A 78 -4.63 -3.29 -14.72
C ALA A 78 -4.06 -2.25 -13.76
N LEU A 79 -4.86 -1.79 -12.79
CA LEU A 79 -4.40 -0.87 -11.76
C LEU A 79 -3.33 -1.52 -10.88
N ALA A 80 -3.54 -2.78 -10.49
CA ALA A 80 -2.57 -3.53 -9.69
C ALA A 80 -1.23 -3.65 -10.43
N SER A 81 -1.26 -3.96 -11.72
CA SER A 81 -0.04 -4.06 -12.54
C SER A 81 0.66 -2.71 -12.69
N ARG A 82 -0.12 -1.64 -12.86
CA ARG A 82 0.42 -0.28 -12.99
C ARG A 82 1.20 0.15 -11.73
N PHE A 83 0.62 -0.07 -10.56
CA PHE A 83 1.26 0.29 -9.29
C PHE A 83 2.31 -0.73 -8.84
N ALA A 84 2.41 -1.87 -9.51
CA ALA A 84 3.53 -2.80 -9.37
C ALA A 84 4.74 -2.42 -10.24
N GLY A 85 4.62 -1.37 -11.05
CA GLY A 85 5.69 -0.85 -11.88
C GLY A 85 5.77 -1.45 -13.28
N ARG A 86 4.79 -2.23 -13.71
CA ARG A 86 4.83 -2.95 -14.98
C ARG A 86 4.92 -2.01 -16.19
N PHE A 87 4.35 -0.81 -16.07
CA PHE A 87 4.28 0.15 -17.19
C PHE A 87 5.19 1.36 -16.99
N ASP A 88 6.08 1.34 -15.99
CA ASP A 88 6.90 2.50 -15.63
C ASP A 88 7.80 2.99 -16.78
N ALA A 89 8.25 2.09 -17.65
CA ALA A 89 9.13 2.46 -18.77
C ALA A 89 8.43 3.41 -19.75
N ASP A 90 7.14 3.16 -20.04
CA ASP A 90 6.36 3.97 -20.98
C ASP A 90 5.52 5.03 -20.27
N GLU A 91 5.10 4.77 -19.04
CA GLU A 91 4.23 5.63 -18.23
C GLU A 91 4.81 5.75 -16.83
N PRO A 92 5.87 6.57 -16.64
CA PRO A 92 6.55 6.67 -15.34
C PRO A 92 5.71 7.28 -14.23
N ASP A 93 4.73 8.12 -14.57
CA ASP A 93 3.77 8.65 -13.59
C ASP A 93 2.64 7.64 -13.40
N ARG A 94 2.72 6.86 -12.33
CA ARG A 94 1.71 5.84 -12.03
C ARG A 94 0.32 6.42 -11.79
N PHE A 95 0.23 7.69 -11.39
CA PHE A 95 -1.05 8.36 -11.14
C PHE A 95 -1.60 9.07 -12.38
N GLY A 96 -0.82 9.14 -13.46
CA GLY A 96 -1.27 9.75 -14.71
C GLY A 96 -2.45 8.99 -15.31
N ALA A 97 -3.48 9.70 -15.75
CA ALA A 97 -4.66 9.14 -16.42
C ALA A 97 -5.47 8.14 -15.59
N ILE A 98 -5.32 8.13 -14.27
CA ILE A 98 -6.20 7.34 -13.39
C ILE A 98 -7.07 8.29 -12.57
N ASP A 99 -8.27 7.80 -12.23
CA ASP A 99 -9.19 8.53 -11.37
C ASP A 99 -8.72 8.40 -9.93
N CYS A 100 -8.33 9.53 -9.32
CA CYS A 100 -7.95 9.56 -7.91
C CYS A 100 -8.22 10.94 -7.31
N ARG A 101 -8.44 10.94 -6.01
CA ARG A 101 -8.66 12.16 -5.21
C ARG A 101 -7.50 12.29 -4.23
N HIS A 102 -6.82 13.43 -4.24
CA HIS A 102 -5.74 13.69 -3.30
C HIS A 102 -6.29 14.00 -1.91
N THR A 103 -5.72 13.34 -0.90
CA THR A 103 -6.00 13.63 0.51
C THR A 103 -4.68 13.94 1.22
N ALA A 104 -4.76 14.41 2.45
CA ALA A 104 -3.58 14.67 3.26
C ALA A 104 -2.75 13.40 3.54
N HIS A 105 -3.34 12.21 3.39
CA HIS A 105 -2.68 10.93 3.69
C HIS A 105 -2.18 10.22 2.43
N GLY A 106 -2.62 10.65 1.26
CA GLY A 106 -2.26 10.07 -0.03
C GLY A 106 -3.44 10.06 -0.98
N PRO A 107 -3.20 9.80 -2.27
CA PRO A 107 -4.29 9.67 -3.24
C PRO A 107 -5.20 8.50 -2.92
N VAL A 108 -6.51 8.75 -2.99
CA VAL A 108 -7.57 7.73 -2.92
C VAL A 108 -7.98 7.39 -4.35
N ILE A 109 -7.85 6.12 -4.73
CA ILE A 109 -8.17 5.65 -6.08
C ILE A 109 -9.68 5.49 -6.21
N GLY A 110 -10.23 5.98 -7.33
CA GLY A 110 -11.66 5.83 -7.61
C GLY A 110 -12.08 4.36 -7.68
N GLY A 111 -13.19 4.03 -7.04
CA GLY A 111 -13.72 2.67 -6.96
C GLY A 111 -13.13 1.79 -5.87
N ALA A 112 -12.09 2.24 -5.19
CA ALA A 112 -11.48 1.49 -4.09
C ALA A 112 -12.18 1.77 -2.76
N THR A 113 -12.15 0.80 -1.86
CA THR A 113 -12.38 1.06 -0.44
C THR A 113 -11.05 1.50 0.14
N ALA A 114 -11.00 2.69 0.73
CA ALA A 114 -9.73 3.27 1.14
C ALA A 114 -9.70 3.60 2.64
N PHE A 115 -8.57 3.33 3.26
CA PHE A 115 -8.29 3.61 4.66
C PHE A 115 -7.17 4.64 4.72
N GLU A 116 -7.48 5.84 5.17
CA GLU A 116 -6.49 6.90 5.37
C GLU A 116 -5.89 6.76 6.77
N CYS A 117 -4.57 6.73 6.86
CA CYS A 117 -3.88 6.38 8.10
C CYS A 117 -2.79 7.37 8.47
N THR A 118 -2.65 7.59 9.78
CA THR A 118 -1.44 8.18 10.37
C THR A 118 -0.57 7.04 10.89
N VAL A 119 0.72 7.09 10.61
CA VAL A 119 1.66 6.07 11.09
C VAL A 119 1.77 6.14 12.60
N ASP A 120 1.52 5.01 13.27
CA ASP A 120 1.74 4.85 14.70
C ASP A 120 3.13 4.29 14.99
N LYS A 121 3.47 3.17 14.33
CA LYS A 121 4.77 2.50 14.49
C LYS A 121 5.26 1.95 13.19
N ILE A 122 6.58 1.91 13.04
CA ILE A 122 7.26 1.18 11.98
C ILE A 122 8.29 0.27 12.63
N MET A 123 8.23 -1.02 12.31
CA MET A 123 9.17 -2.02 12.81
C MET A 123 9.80 -2.74 11.63
N THR A 124 11.13 -2.83 11.62
CA THR A 124 11.84 -3.53 10.56
C THR A 124 12.07 -4.98 10.93
N HIS A 125 11.75 -5.88 10.01
CA HIS A 125 12.07 -7.29 10.12
C HIS A 125 12.57 -7.81 8.77
N GLY A 126 13.81 -8.26 8.72
CA GLY A 126 14.42 -8.71 7.46
C GLY A 126 14.43 -7.60 6.43
N SER A 127 13.87 -7.86 5.27
CA SER A 127 13.81 -6.92 4.13
C SER A 127 12.61 -5.98 4.16
N HIS A 128 11.74 -6.10 5.16
CA HIS A 128 10.46 -5.40 5.18
C HIS A 128 10.27 -4.59 6.45
N ASP A 129 9.48 -3.53 6.31
CA ASP A 129 8.97 -2.74 7.41
C ASP A 129 7.50 -3.09 7.63
N ILE A 130 7.13 -3.33 8.88
CA ILE A 130 5.74 -3.43 9.30
C ILE A 130 5.30 -2.02 9.68
N CYS A 131 4.38 -1.44 8.89
CA CYS A 131 3.85 -0.10 9.16
C CYS A 131 2.47 -0.24 9.77
N ILE A 132 2.32 0.20 11.00
CA ILE A 132 1.03 0.22 11.70
C ILE A 132 0.46 1.62 11.57
N GLY A 133 -0.76 1.71 11.08
CA GLY A 133 -1.46 2.98 10.91
C GLY A 133 -2.77 3.03 11.68
N ASN A 134 -2.99 4.14 12.35
CA ASN A 134 -4.29 4.45 12.93
C ASN A 134 -5.18 5.02 11.83
N VAL A 135 -6.37 4.44 11.66
CA VAL A 135 -7.29 4.83 10.60
C VAL A 135 -8.03 6.09 11.02
N THR A 136 -7.89 7.15 10.23
CA THR A 136 -8.49 8.45 10.50
C THR A 136 -9.68 8.77 9.60
N ALA A 137 -9.77 8.13 8.42
CA ALA A 137 -10.89 8.31 7.50
C ALA A 137 -11.04 7.07 6.63
N ILE A 138 -12.25 6.80 6.20
CA ILE A 138 -12.58 5.67 5.31
C ILE A 138 -13.42 6.19 4.16
N THR A 139 -13.08 5.74 2.95
CA THR A 139 -13.89 5.92 1.75
C THR A 139 -14.42 4.56 1.35
N ASN A 140 -15.72 4.40 1.29
CA ASN A 140 -16.33 3.17 0.78
C ASN A 140 -16.49 3.28 -0.74
N ALA A 141 -16.26 2.16 -1.40
CA ALA A 141 -16.39 2.09 -2.84
C ALA A 141 -17.85 2.24 -3.30
#